data_966d64b4cda0de9474dfe3dbcbdbb327
#
_entry.id   966d64b4cda0de9474dfe3dbcbdbb327
#
_cell.length_a   1.000
_cell.length_b   1.000
_cell.length_c   1.000
_cell.angle_alpha   90.00
_cell.angle_beta   90.00
_cell.angle_gamma   90.00
#
_symmetry.space_group_name_H-M   'P 1'
#
loop_
_entity.id
_entity.type
_entity.pdbx_description
1 polymer ?
#
loop_
_entity_poly.entity_id
_entity_poly.type
_entity_poly.pdbx_seq_one_letter_code
_entity_poly.pdbx_strand_id
1 'polypeptide(L)'
;MSNKRYACIGLSNPKSPSNVGAIMRAAGCYGAASVFYTGTRYDRAKDFITDTKKVHQDIALINIDDLRKILPLGCVPVAVELVEGARALPAYTHPDRALYIFGAEDGSLSKEIRDWCEDVIYIPTNGCMNLAATVNVVLYDRLAKGNNTRSGPEFGRQPVPTP
;
A
#
# COMPACT_ATOMS: atom_id res chain seq x y z
N MET A 1 -25.44 7.91 -1.45
CA MET A 1 -24.02 8.20 -1.11
C MET A 1 -23.14 7.43 -2.08
N SER A 2 -22.25 8.12 -2.73
CA SER A 2 -21.28 7.47 -3.61
C SER A 2 -20.39 6.56 -2.77
N ASN A 3 -20.52 5.26 -2.95
CA ASN A 3 -19.61 4.26 -2.35
C ASN A 3 -18.29 4.30 -3.12
N LYS A 4 -17.58 5.43 -3.00
CA LYS A 4 -16.34 5.65 -3.71
C LYS A 4 -15.28 4.71 -3.12
N ARG A 5 -14.73 3.85 -3.95
CA ARG A 5 -13.60 2.98 -3.57
C ARG A 5 -12.46 3.84 -3.00
N TYR A 6 -11.93 3.43 -1.87
CA TYR A 6 -10.90 4.16 -1.16
C TYR A 6 -9.83 3.19 -0.67
N ALA A 7 -8.57 3.53 -0.87
CA ALA A 7 -7.46 2.77 -0.31
C ALA A 7 -6.41 3.72 0.25
N CYS A 8 -5.80 3.33 1.35
CA CYS A 8 -4.60 3.95 1.88
C CYS A 8 -3.60 2.86 2.31
N ILE A 9 -2.37 3.27 2.56
CA ILE A 9 -1.24 2.40 2.83
C ILE A 9 -0.70 2.72 4.22
N GLY A 10 -0.43 1.69 5.00
CA GLY A 10 0.29 1.79 6.27
C GLY A 10 1.59 1.01 6.21
N LEU A 11 2.69 1.65 6.56
CA LEU A 11 4.03 1.06 6.59
C LEU A 11 4.51 0.97 8.04
N SER A 12 4.77 -0.24 8.51
CA SER A 12 5.29 -0.47 9.85
C SER A 12 6.81 -0.32 9.86
N ASN A 13 7.30 0.83 10.38
CA ASN A 13 8.71 1.11 10.57
C ASN A 13 9.58 0.88 9.32
N PRO A 14 9.26 1.47 8.16
CA PRO A 14 10.03 1.31 6.93
C PRO A 14 11.43 1.88 7.10
N LYS A 15 12.37 1.34 6.34
CA LYS A 15 13.80 1.62 6.47
C LYS A 15 14.34 2.42 5.29
N SER A 16 13.96 2.04 4.07
CA SER A 16 14.58 2.53 2.84
C SER A 16 13.82 3.70 2.22
N PRO A 17 14.42 4.89 2.10
CA PRO A 17 13.81 6.01 1.41
C PRO A 17 13.48 5.73 -0.06
N SER A 18 14.27 4.91 -0.74
CA SER A 18 13.99 4.52 -2.12
C SER A 18 12.72 3.65 -2.22
N ASN A 19 12.50 2.75 -1.27
CA ASN A 19 11.27 1.98 -1.18
C ASN A 19 10.06 2.89 -0.88
N VAL A 20 10.18 3.79 0.08
CA VAL A 20 9.11 4.75 0.39
C VAL A 20 8.79 5.62 -0.83
N GLY A 21 9.80 6.11 -1.55
CA GLY A 21 9.61 6.85 -2.79
C GLY A 21 8.88 6.06 -3.87
N ALA A 22 9.25 4.79 -4.07
CA ALA A 22 8.57 3.89 -5.00
C ALA A 22 7.14 3.58 -4.58
N ILE A 23 6.87 3.45 -3.27
CA ILE A 23 5.53 3.27 -2.72
C ILE A 23 4.67 4.52 -2.95
N MET A 24 5.21 5.72 -2.76
CA MET A 24 4.51 6.97 -3.07
C MET A 24 4.13 7.06 -4.54
N ARG A 25 5.02 6.62 -5.43
CA ARG A 25 4.72 6.53 -6.87
C ARG A 25 3.61 5.52 -7.15
N ALA A 26 3.67 4.34 -6.57
CA ALA A 26 2.60 3.34 -6.70
C ALA A 26 1.25 3.86 -6.19
N ALA A 27 1.24 4.54 -5.04
CA ALA A 27 0.05 5.19 -4.49
C ALA A 27 -0.57 6.17 -5.50
N GLY A 28 0.25 6.99 -6.15
CA GLY A 28 -0.19 7.90 -7.22
C GLY A 28 -0.76 7.15 -8.43
N CYS A 29 -0.06 6.12 -8.92
CA CYS A 29 -0.48 5.35 -10.08
C CYS A 29 -1.80 4.61 -9.88
N TYR A 30 -2.04 4.09 -8.69
CA TYR A 30 -3.22 3.27 -8.38
C TYR A 30 -4.30 4.01 -7.59
N GLY A 31 -4.14 5.30 -7.36
CA GLY A 31 -5.16 6.14 -6.73
C GLY A 31 -5.35 5.87 -5.23
N ALA A 32 -4.30 5.48 -4.52
CA ALA A 32 -4.33 5.45 -3.06
C ALA A 32 -4.34 6.89 -2.50
N ALA A 33 -5.10 7.12 -1.44
CA ALA A 33 -5.36 8.48 -0.94
C ALA A 33 -4.21 9.04 -0.10
N SER A 34 -3.52 8.18 0.64
CA SER A 34 -2.44 8.57 1.56
C SER A 34 -1.56 7.39 1.93
N VAL A 35 -0.37 7.69 2.42
CA VAL A 35 0.58 6.73 2.96
C VAL A 35 0.93 7.15 4.39
N PHE A 36 0.71 6.26 5.33
CA PHE A 36 1.08 6.41 6.75
C PHE A 36 2.28 5.54 7.06
N TYR A 37 3.13 5.97 7.95
CA TYR A 37 4.23 5.14 8.43
C TYR A 37 4.51 5.36 9.90
N THR A 38 5.06 4.35 10.56
CA THR A 38 5.51 4.41 11.94
C THR A 38 7.03 4.35 12.03
N GLY A 39 7.57 4.65 13.21
CA GLY A 39 8.99 4.56 13.48
C GLY A 39 9.79 5.75 12.98
N THR A 40 11.11 5.67 13.15
CA THR A 40 12.03 6.78 12.88
C THR A 40 13.13 6.46 11.85
N ARG A 41 13.20 5.19 11.41
CA ARG A 41 14.28 4.75 10.50
C ARG A 41 14.24 5.47 9.16
N TYR A 42 13.04 5.62 8.59
CA TYR A 42 12.87 6.37 7.34
C TYR A 42 13.29 7.84 7.51
N ASP A 43 12.84 8.51 8.58
CA ASP A 43 13.16 9.91 8.82
C ASP A 43 14.67 10.15 8.95
N ARG A 44 15.37 9.25 9.65
CA ARG A 44 16.84 9.31 9.77
C ARG A 44 17.54 9.10 8.44
N ALA A 45 17.07 8.15 7.64
CA ALA A 45 17.70 7.81 6.36
C ALA A 45 17.44 8.85 5.27
N LYS A 46 16.25 9.47 5.21
CA LYS A 46 15.92 10.50 4.21
C LYS A 46 16.80 11.75 4.33
N ASP A 47 17.30 12.07 5.53
CA ASP A 47 18.16 13.23 5.77
C ASP A 47 19.52 13.10 5.07
N PHE A 48 19.92 11.90 4.66
CA PHE A 48 21.15 11.62 3.92
C PHE A 48 20.97 11.59 2.41
N ILE A 49 19.73 11.76 1.91
CA ILE A 49 19.44 11.74 0.48
C ILE A 49 19.22 13.14 -0.03
N THR A 50 20.09 13.56 -0.95
CA THR A 50 20.02 14.86 -1.60
C THR A 50 19.10 14.91 -2.82
N ASP A 51 18.42 13.82 -3.15
CA ASP A 51 17.51 13.78 -4.28
C ASP A 51 16.17 14.42 -3.94
N THR A 52 16.03 15.67 -4.37
CA THR A 52 14.87 16.54 -4.16
C THR A 52 13.77 16.37 -5.20
N LYS A 53 13.78 15.32 -6.01
CA LYS A 53 12.69 15.06 -6.94
C LYS A 53 11.42 14.70 -6.15
N LYS A 54 10.62 15.72 -5.91
CA LYS A 54 9.27 15.60 -5.33
C LYS A 54 8.36 14.87 -6.31
N VAL A 55 8.48 13.55 -6.34
CA VAL A 55 7.58 12.70 -7.11
C VAL A 55 6.31 12.53 -6.29
N HIS A 56 5.19 13.01 -6.78
CA HIS A 56 3.84 12.93 -6.20
C HIS A 56 3.57 13.89 -5.02
N GLN A 57 3.52 15.19 -5.31
CA GLN A 57 3.15 16.23 -4.35
C GLN A 57 1.70 16.13 -3.84
N ASP A 58 0.86 15.32 -4.50
CA ASP A 58 -0.58 15.26 -4.22
C ASP A 58 -0.97 14.17 -3.20
N ILE A 59 -0.04 13.31 -2.79
CA ILE A 59 -0.29 12.24 -1.84
C ILE A 59 0.45 12.51 -0.55
N ALA A 60 -0.29 12.58 0.57
CA ALA A 60 0.31 12.81 1.87
C ALA A 60 1.09 11.57 2.35
N LEU A 61 2.31 11.80 2.83
CA LEU A 61 3.14 10.84 3.57
C LEU A 61 3.21 11.29 5.03
N ILE A 62 2.58 10.56 5.93
CA ILE A 62 2.31 10.99 7.31
C ILE A 62 2.93 10.03 8.31
N ASN A 63 3.83 10.54 9.17
CA ASN A 63 4.34 9.81 10.31
C ASN A 63 3.30 9.76 11.44
N ILE A 64 3.12 8.61 12.03
CA ILE A 64 2.18 8.39 13.16
C ILE A 64 2.78 7.42 14.19
N ASP A 65 2.26 7.45 15.39
CA ASP A 65 2.73 6.59 16.48
C ASP A 65 2.28 5.13 16.30
N ASP A 66 1.03 4.94 15.87
CA ASP A 66 0.40 3.63 15.81
C ASP A 66 -0.61 3.58 14.65
N LEU A 67 -0.42 2.66 13.73
CA LEU A 67 -1.31 2.47 12.57
C LEU A 67 -2.76 2.18 12.95
N ARG A 68 -3.00 1.62 14.13
CA ARG A 68 -4.35 1.30 14.62
C ARG A 68 -5.18 2.54 14.97
N LYS A 69 -4.50 3.66 15.22
CA LYS A 69 -5.15 4.92 15.62
C LYS A 69 -5.71 5.74 14.46
N ILE A 70 -5.34 5.39 13.22
CA ILE A 70 -5.67 6.23 12.05
C ILE A 70 -6.60 5.54 11.06
N LEU A 71 -7.28 4.48 11.45
CA LEU A 71 -8.16 3.76 10.53
C LEU A 71 -9.20 4.73 9.93
N PRO A 72 -9.12 5.04 8.62
CA PRO A 72 -10.10 5.92 8.02
C PRO A 72 -11.49 5.34 8.08
N LEU A 73 -12.50 6.19 8.19
CA LEU A 73 -13.90 5.79 8.35
C LEU A 73 -14.34 4.78 7.29
N GLY A 74 -14.84 3.65 7.76
CA GLY A 74 -15.33 2.55 6.92
C GLY A 74 -14.24 1.76 6.21
N CYS A 75 -12.97 1.98 6.52
CA CYS A 75 -11.89 1.13 6.00
C CYS A 75 -11.77 -0.18 6.77
N VAL A 76 -11.51 -1.24 6.04
CA VAL A 76 -11.11 -2.55 6.57
C VAL A 76 -9.58 -2.57 6.66
N PRO A 77 -8.99 -2.82 7.83
CA PRO A 77 -7.55 -3.01 7.95
C PRO A 77 -7.16 -4.40 7.44
N VAL A 78 -6.24 -4.44 6.49
CA VAL A 78 -5.76 -5.65 5.83
C VAL A 78 -4.26 -5.76 5.97
N ALA A 79 -3.76 -6.74 6.70
CA ALA A 79 -2.34 -7.02 6.82
C ALA A 79 -1.85 -7.78 5.57
N VAL A 80 -0.70 -7.38 5.05
CA VAL A 80 -0.01 -8.10 3.98
C VAL A 80 1.22 -8.77 4.58
N GLU A 81 1.11 -10.09 4.83
CA GLU A 81 2.13 -10.85 5.53
C GLU A 81 2.04 -12.34 5.20
N LEU A 82 3.18 -13.01 5.05
CA LEU A 82 3.22 -14.46 4.85
C LEU A 82 3.20 -15.17 6.21
N VAL A 83 2.02 -15.53 6.66
CA VAL A 83 1.80 -16.25 7.91
C VAL A 83 0.74 -17.33 7.74
N GLU A 84 0.74 -18.29 8.66
CA GLU A 84 -0.29 -19.34 8.69
C GLU A 84 -1.70 -18.72 8.78
N GLY A 85 -2.63 -19.23 7.99
CA GLY A 85 -4.01 -18.76 7.94
C GLY A 85 -4.25 -17.52 7.05
N ALA A 86 -3.18 -16.92 6.48
CA ALA A 86 -3.33 -15.83 5.52
C ALA A 86 -4.00 -16.32 4.22
N ARG A 87 -4.78 -15.45 3.60
CA ARG A 87 -5.43 -15.73 2.31
C ARG A 87 -4.52 -15.38 1.15
N ALA A 88 -4.44 -16.24 0.16
CA ALA A 88 -3.68 -15.95 -1.06
C ALA A 88 -4.32 -14.80 -1.86
N LEU A 89 -3.53 -13.83 -2.25
CA LEU A 89 -4.00 -12.63 -2.98
C LEU A 89 -4.83 -12.97 -4.24
N PRO A 90 -4.49 -13.97 -5.06
CA PRO A 90 -5.29 -14.29 -6.26
C PRO A 90 -6.75 -14.62 -5.96
N ALA A 91 -7.02 -15.24 -4.81
CA ALA A 91 -8.37 -15.60 -4.38
C ALA A 91 -9.04 -14.56 -3.45
N TYR A 92 -8.35 -13.47 -3.14
CA TYR A 92 -8.83 -12.45 -2.20
C TYR A 92 -9.78 -11.47 -2.87
N THR A 93 -10.90 -11.19 -2.21
CA THR A 93 -11.83 -10.12 -2.63
C THR A 93 -11.53 -8.87 -1.82
N HIS A 94 -11.10 -7.82 -2.50
CA HIS A 94 -10.75 -6.57 -1.84
C HIS A 94 -11.99 -5.82 -1.32
N PRO A 95 -11.95 -5.31 -0.09
CA PRO A 95 -13.01 -4.43 0.40
C PRO A 95 -13.01 -3.10 -0.38
N ASP A 96 -14.17 -2.47 -0.50
CA ASP A 96 -14.30 -1.19 -1.20
C ASP A 96 -13.44 -0.11 -0.55
N ARG A 97 -13.36 -0.11 0.77
CA ARG A 97 -12.51 0.79 1.54
C ARG A 97 -11.51 -0.01 2.36
N ALA A 98 -10.23 0.22 2.16
CA ALA A 98 -9.18 -0.58 2.78
C ALA A 98 -7.99 0.27 3.26
N LEU A 99 -7.43 -0.13 4.40
CA LEU A 99 -6.08 0.24 4.84
C LEU A 99 -5.19 -0.99 4.72
N TYR A 100 -4.29 -1.01 3.74
CA TYR A 100 -3.32 -2.09 3.57
C TYR A 100 -2.07 -1.82 4.39
N ILE A 101 -1.69 -2.76 5.24
CA ILE A 101 -0.57 -2.63 6.17
C ILE A 101 0.54 -3.60 5.78
N PHE A 102 1.73 -3.05 5.63
CA PHE A 102 2.94 -3.77 5.23
C PHE A 102 4.01 -3.70 6.32
N GLY A 103 4.73 -4.80 6.52
CA GLY A 103 5.89 -4.86 7.40
C GLY A 103 7.12 -4.15 6.80
N ALA A 104 8.14 -3.97 7.64
CA ALA A 104 9.43 -3.44 7.20
C ALA A 104 10.17 -4.42 6.28
N GLU A 105 11.16 -3.90 5.55
CA GLU A 105 11.97 -4.68 4.61
C GLU A 105 12.73 -5.84 5.29
N ASP A 106 13.10 -5.66 6.55
CA ASP A 106 13.90 -6.59 7.33
C ASP A 106 13.15 -7.19 8.53
N GLY A 107 11.82 -7.18 8.50
CA GLY A 107 10.99 -7.68 9.59
C GLY A 107 9.58 -8.04 9.16
N SER A 108 8.84 -8.59 10.10
CA SER A 108 7.43 -8.95 9.95
C SER A 108 6.54 -7.98 10.71
N LEU A 109 5.27 -7.92 10.34
CA LEU A 109 4.27 -7.24 11.13
C LEU A 109 4.13 -7.90 12.51
N SER A 110 4.01 -7.07 13.54
CA SER A 110 3.79 -7.57 14.89
C SER A 110 2.49 -8.36 15.00
N LYS A 111 2.45 -9.27 15.97
CA LYS A 111 1.23 -10.05 16.23
C LYS A 111 0.05 -9.15 16.56
N GLU A 112 0.26 -8.08 17.32
CA GLU A 112 -0.78 -7.11 17.70
C GLU A 112 -1.40 -6.43 16.48
N ILE A 113 -0.59 -6.05 15.49
CA ILE A 113 -1.09 -5.46 14.23
C ILE A 113 -1.88 -6.49 13.45
N ARG A 114 -1.36 -7.71 13.31
CA ARG A 114 -2.03 -8.78 12.56
C ARG A 114 -3.35 -9.20 13.19
N ASP A 115 -3.40 -9.29 14.52
CA ASP A 115 -4.62 -9.65 15.26
C ASP A 115 -5.67 -8.53 15.20
N TRP A 116 -5.25 -7.29 15.09
CA TRP A 116 -6.15 -6.15 14.92
C TRP A 116 -6.73 -6.06 13.50
N CYS A 117 -6.00 -6.52 12.48
CA CYS A 117 -6.49 -6.52 11.11
C CYS A 117 -7.65 -7.51 10.94
N GLU A 118 -8.65 -7.12 10.16
CA GLU A 118 -9.78 -8.00 9.83
C GLU A 118 -9.36 -9.14 8.90
N ASP A 119 -8.44 -8.83 7.97
CA ASP A 119 -7.91 -9.80 7.03
C ASP A 119 -6.39 -9.81 7.06
N VAL A 120 -5.80 -10.98 6.79
CA VAL A 120 -4.39 -11.17 6.50
C VAL A 120 -4.27 -11.83 5.14
N ILE A 121 -3.51 -11.22 4.24
CA ILE A 121 -3.30 -11.72 2.87
C ILE A 121 -1.82 -11.90 2.60
N TYR A 122 -1.50 -12.77 1.66
CA TYR A 122 -0.12 -12.94 1.19
C TYR A 122 -0.06 -13.08 -0.34
N ILE A 123 1.07 -12.75 -0.90
CA ILE A 123 1.35 -12.96 -2.32
C ILE A 123 2.10 -14.29 -2.46
N PRO A 124 1.53 -15.29 -3.17
CA PRO A 124 2.22 -16.55 -3.40
C PRO A 124 3.39 -16.35 -4.36
N THR A 125 4.60 -16.46 -3.82
CA THR A 125 5.87 -16.30 -4.55
C THR A 125 6.89 -17.34 -4.09
N ASN A 126 7.91 -17.59 -4.92
CA ASN A 126 8.98 -18.53 -4.60
C ASN A 126 10.08 -17.91 -3.71
N GLY A 127 9.99 -16.64 -3.35
CA GLY A 127 10.97 -15.94 -2.52
C GLY A 127 10.43 -14.66 -1.93
N CYS A 128 11.26 -13.97 -1.14
CA CYS A 128 10.88 -12.70 -0.54
C CYS A 128 10.79 -11.60 -1.61
N MET A 129 9.70 -10.87 -1.61
CA MET A 129 9.53 -9.69 -2.47
C MET A 129 10.03 -8.42 -1.78
N ASN A 130 10.56 -7.51 -2.58
CA ASN A 130 10.82 -6.14 -2.15
C ASN A 130 9.53 -5.46 -1.67
N LEU A 131 9.62 -4.62 -0.64
CA LEU A 131 8.46 -3.95 -0.05
C LEU A 131 7.67 -3.12 -1.09
N ALA A 132 8.34 -2.30 -1.87
CA ALA A 132 7.66 -1.48 -2.89
C ALA A 132 7.04 -2.35 -4.00
N ALA A 133 7.68 -3.44 -4.39
CA ALA A 133 7.12 -4.40 -5.33
C ALA A 133 5.85 -5.06 -4.76
N THR A 134 5.87 -5.42 -3.49
CA THR A 134 4.70 -5.99 -2.80
C THR A 134 3.52 -5.02 -2.82
N VAL A 135 3.76 -3.75 -2.49
CA VAL A 135 2.73 -2.70 -2.55
C VAL A 135 2.15 -2.54 -3.95
N ASN A 136 3.02 -2.51 -4.98
CA ASN A 136 2.57 -2.43 -6.38
C ASN A 136 1.65 -3.60 -6.75
N VAL A 137 2.02 -4.82 -6.40
CA VAL A 137 1.24 -6.02 -6.73
C VAL A 137 -0.13 -6.00 -6.05
N VAL A 138 -0.19 -5.65 -4.77
CA VAL A 138 -1.48 -5.56 -4.03
C VAL A 138 -2.39 -4.49 -4.64
N LEU A 139 -1.86 -3.31 -4.93
CA LEU A 139 -2.65 -2.22 -5.51
C LEU A 139 -3.10 -2.53 -6.94
N TYR A 140 -2.24 -3.18 -7.74
CA TYR A 140 -2.62 -3.63 -9.07
C TYR A 140 -3.72 -4.69 -9.02
N ASP A 141 -3.59 -5.70 -8.18
CA ASP A 141 -4.61 -6.76 -8.02
C ASP A 141 -5.95 -6.15 -7.59
N ARG A 142 -5.92 -5.20 -6.68
CA ARG A 142 -7.11 -4.43 -6.28
C ARG A 142 -7.75 -3.71 -7.47
N LEU A 143 -6.94 -3.03 -8.27
CA LEU A 143 -7.41 -2.31 -9.46
C LEU A 143 -8.02 -3.27 -10.48
N ALA A 144 -7.31 -4.33 -10.82
CA ALA A 144 -7.72 -5.32 -11.82
C ALA A 144 -9.06 -5.99 -11.44
N LYS A 145 -9.20 -6.43 -10.20
CA LYS A 145 -10.44 -7.05 -9.69
C LYS A 145 -11.60 -6.06 -9.60
N GLY A 146 -11.31 -4.80 -9.31
CA GLY A 146 -12.33 -3.74 -9.25
C GLY A 146 -12.90 -3.36 -10.60
N ASN A 147 -12.11 -3.45 -11.66
CA ASN A 147 -12.55 -3.12 -13.02
C ASN A 147 -13.42 -4.23 -13.65
N ASN A 148 -13.30 -5.46 -13.18
CA ASN A 148 -14.16 -6.56 -13.64
C ASN A 148 -15.65 -6.39 -13.27
N THR A 149 -15.97 -5.45 -12.39
CA THR A 149 -17.36 -5.08 -12.05
C THR A 149 -17.88 -3.87 -12.86
N ARG A 150 -17.02 -3.24 -13.65
CA ARG A 150 -17.37 -2.15 -14.57
C ARG A 150 -17.19 -2.62 -16.00
N SER A 151 -18.26 -2.88 -16.67
CA SER A 151 -18.29 -3.07 -18.13
C SER A 151 -17.97 -1.72 -18.79
N GLY A 152 -16.71 -1.55 -19.23
CA GLY A 152 -16.28 -0.42 -20.04
C GLY A 152 -14.83 -0.01 -19.79
N PRO A 153 -14.06 0.26 -20.86
CA PRO A 153 -12.66 0.67 -20.76
C PRO A 153 -12.58 2.19 -20.50
N GLU A 154 -12.60 2.58 -19.25
CA GLU A 154 -12.09 3.90 -18.87
C GLU A 154 -10.69 3.80 -18.24
N PHE A 155 -9.78 3.15 -18.96
CA PHE A 155 -8.39 3.54 -18.84
C PHE A 155 -8.25 4.86 -19.63
N GLY A 156 -8.06 5.97 -18.91
CA GLY A 156 -7.69 7.22 -19.55
C GLY A 156 -6.54 6.89 -20.52
N ARG A 157 -6.77 7.08 -21.81
CA ARG A 157 -5.69 6.98 -22.80
C ARG A 157 -4.66 8.02 -22.41
N GLN A 158 -3.52 7.58 -21.86
CA GLN A 158 -2.37 8.44 -21.83
C GLN A 158 -2.08 8.81 -23.30
N PRO A 159 -1.95 10.07 -23.64
CA PRO A 159 -1.55 10.44 -25.01
C PRO A 159 -0.18 9.80 -25.25
N VAL A 160 -0.11 8.93 -26.25
CA VAL A 160 1.16 8.41 -26.74
C VAL A 160 1.97 9.63 -27.18
N PRO A 161 3.20 9.83 -26.68
CA PRO A 161 4.05 10.90 -27.19
C PRO A 161 4.22 10.67 -28.67
N THR A 162 3.79 11.61 -29.48
CA THR A 162 4.12 11.66 -30.91
C THR A 162 5.62 11.88 -31.06
N PRO A 163 6.31 11.19 -31.96
CA PRO A 163 7.74 11.34 -32.20
C PRO A 163 8.13 12.75 -32.66
#